data_f312bc02e01eb593aaaaae01e623226c
#
_entry.id   f312bc02e01eb593aaaaae01e623226c
#
_cell.length_a   1.000
_cell.length_b   1.000
_cell.length_c   1.000
_cell.angle_alpha   90.00
_cell.angle_beta   90.00
_cell.angle_gamma   90.00
#
_symmetry.space_group_name_H-M   'P 1'
#
loop_
_entity.id
_entity.type
_entity.pdbx_description
1 polymer ?
#
loop_
_entity_poly.entity_id
_entity_poly.type
_entity_poly.pdbx_seq_one_letter_code
_entity_poly.pdbx_strand_id
1 'polypeptide(L)'
;MSYQDAVQQQRVLNVSQYIAKHKINMEPFEFEKEWRSNSCVKLFPGTYCAAMSNGSIVVNGFFPAMRAKFTSEKMAPRGIHWFVVDWDESETSWHTFRTEFIGATDPTKAGPHSVRGHMRKNWKEFDLSHAPSGSDNGVHASASPVEAAYEIGHVWLANIIGTLEDTDVWVHAKRRGLSDSSIRSWLTNVQPHETSFDSCEHQNLT
;
A
#
# COMPACT_ATOMS: atom_id res chain seq x y z
N MET A 1 -18.38 -20.59 -1.75
CA MET A 1 -17.98 -20.31 -0.36
C MET A 1 -17.75 -18.81 -0.28
N SER A 2 -18.44 -18.13 0.64
CA SER A 2 -18.21 -16.71 0.84
C SER A 2 -16.86 -16.45 1.53
N TYR A 3 -16.36 -15.21 1.43
CA TYR A 3 -15.16 -14.79 2.18
C TYR A 3 -15.36 -14.98 3.70
N GLN A 4 -16.56 -14.68 4.19
CA GLN A 4 -16.92 -14.86 5.60
C GLN A 4 -16.82 -16.32 6.04
N ASP A 5 -17.33 -17.25 5.23
CA ASP A 5 -17.18 -18.70 5.52
C ASP A 5 -15.70 -19.08 5.60
N ALA A 6 -14.87 -18.54 4.69
CA ALA A 6 -13.45 -18.85 4.67
C ALA A 6 -12.71 -18.25 5.89
N VAL A 7 -13.10 -17.08 6.37
CA VAL A 7 -12.57 -16.48 7.61
C VAL A 7 -12.95 -17.33 8.82
N GLN A 8 -14.22 -17.68 8.96
CA GLN A 8 -14.70 -18.51 10.07
C GLN A 8 -14.02 -19.88 10.10
N GLN A 9 -13.72 -20.45 8.94
CA GLN A 9 -12.99 -21.71 8.80
C GLN A 9 -11.47 -21.56 8.92
N GLN A 10 -10.97 -20.39 9.28
CA GLN A 10 -9.53 -20.07 9.36
C GLN A 10 -8.74 -20.44 8.07
N ARG A 11 -9.36 -20.22 6.92
CA ARG A 11 -8.76 -20.48 5.60
C ARG A 11 -8.15 -19.25 4.99
N VAL A 12 -8.47 -18.04 5.50
CA VAL A 12 -7.87 -16.78 5.09
C VAL A 12 -6.59 -16.58 5.88
N LEU A 13 -5.48 -16.49 5.17
CA LEU A 13 -4.13 -16.43 5.76
C LEU A 13 -3.35 -15.28 5.11
N ASN A 14 -2.54 -14.60 5.90
CA ASN A 14 -1.45 -13.83 5.31
C ASN A 14 -0.33 -14.79 4.83
N VAL A 15 0.62 -14.27 4.08
CA VAL A 15 1.68 -15.12 3.49
C VAL A 15 2.50 -15.85 4.53
N SER A 16 2.88 -15.19 5.64
CA SER A 16 3.68 -15.81 6.70
C SER A 16 2.93 -16.96 7.37
N GLN A 17 1.64 -16.78 7.64
CA GLN A 17 0.77 -17.83 8.17
C GLN A 17 0.62 -19.00 7.19
N TYR A 18 0.45 -18.69 5.90
CA TYR A 18 0.33 -19.70 4.86
C TYR A 18 1.60 -20.54 4.74
N ILE A 19 2.76 -19.88 4.67
CA ILE A 19 4.07 -20.54 4.59
C ILE A 19 4.30 -21.44 5.82
N ALA A 20 4.04 -20.91 7.02
CA ALA A 20 4.21 -21.67 8.27
C ALA A 20 3.28 -22.88 8.34
N LYS A 21 2.00 -22.69 8.03
CA LYS A 21 0.97 -23.74 8.09
C LYS A 21 1.26 -24.91 7.15
N HIS A 22 1.73 -24.59 5.93
CA HIS A 22 1.95 -25.58 4.88
C HIS A 22 3.43 -25.95 4.70
N LYS A 23 4.33 -25.45 5.56
CA LYS A 23 5.78 -25.70 5.51
C LYS A 23 6.39 -25.46 4.11
N ILE A 24 5.96 -24.37 3.49
CA ILE A 24 6.40 -24.04 2.13
C ILE A 24 7.83 -23.49 2.19
N ASN A 25 8.70 -24.07 1.38
CA ASN A 25 10.04 -23.55 1.12
C ASN A 25 10.13 -23.12 -0.34
N MET A 26 9.82 -21.86 -0.59
CA MET A 26 9.76 -21.29 -1.94
C MET A 26 10.36 -19.88 -1.92
N GLU A 27 11.12 -19.52 -2.95
CA GLU A 27 11.66 -18.18 -3.10
C GLU A 27 10.52 -17.15 -3.28
N PRO A 28 10.68 -15.94 -2.73
CA PRO A 28 9.61 -14.91 -2.70
C PRO A 28 8.98 -14.60 -4.07
N PHE A 29 9.79 -14.55 -5.13
CA PHE A 29 9.31 -14.25 -6.47
C PHE A 29 8.57 -15.42 -7.12
N GLU A 30 8.97 -16.64 -6.81
CA GLU A 30 8.26 -17.86 -7.25
C GLU A 30 6.90 -17.95 -6.56
N PHE A 31 6.84 -17.64 -5.27
CA PHE A 31 5.60 -17.57 -4.51
C PHE A 31 4.64 -16.55 -5.11
N GLU A 32 5.11 -15.33 -5.39
CA GLU A 32 4.29 -14.30 -6.04
C GLU A 32 3.75 -14.78 -7.39
N LYS A 33 4.59 -15.42 -8.20
CA LYS A 33 4.19 -15.95 -9.50
C LYS A 33 3.10 -17.02 -9.37
N GLU A 34 3.26 -17.97 -8.43
CA GLU A 34 2.24 -18.98 -8.14
C GLU A 34 0.96 -18.32 -7.65
N TRP A 35 1.05 -17.40 -6.68
CA TRP A 35 -0.12 -16.69 -6.15
C TRP A 35 -0.88 -15.95 -7.24
N ARG A 36 -0.18 -15.25 -8.16
CA ARG A 36 -0.78 -14.53 -9.28
C ARG A 36 -1.35 -15.43 -10.36
N SER A 37 -0.88 -16.65 -10.49
CA SER A 37 -1.44 -17.62 -11.44
C SER A 37 -2.85 -18.07 -11.06
N ASN A 38 -3.22 -17.91 -9.79
CA ASN A 38 -4.58 -18.10 -9.33
C ASN A 38 -5.39 -16.82 -9.60
N SER A 39 -6.71 -16.95 -9.73
CA SER A 39 -7.60 -15.79 -9.96
C SER A 39 -7.54 -14.83 -8.78
N CYS A 40 -6.76 -13.76 -8.91
CA CYS A 40 -6.66 -12.73 -7.89
C CYS A 40 -7.88 -11.83 -7.90
N VAL A 41 -8.51 -11.66 -6.74
CA VAL A 41 -9.65 -10.77 -6.52
C VAL A 41 -9.19 -9.59 -5.68
N LYS A 42 -9.55 -8.38 -6.13
CA LYS A 42 -9.37 -7.18 -5.32
C LYS A 42 -10.53 -7.10 -4.32
N LEU A 43 -10.20 -7.05 -3.04
CA LEU A 43 -11.18 -6.90 -1.97
C LEU A 43 -11.47 -5.42 -1.71
N PHE A 44 -10.42 -4.62 -1.58
CA PHE A 44 -10.48 -3.15 -1.42
C PHE A 44 -9.13 -2.53 -1.84
N PRO A 45 -8.99 -1.20 -1.85
CA PRO A 45 -7.73 -0.56 -2.23
C PRO A 45 -6.53 -1.15 -1.47
N GLY A 46 -5.51 -1.59 -2.20
CA GLY A 46 -4.30 -2.19 -1.63
C GLY A 46 -4.44 -3.64 -1.14
N THR A 47 -5.65 -4.25 -1.17
CA THR A 47 -5.87 -5.60 -0.66
C THR A 47 -6.42 -6.51 -1.74
N TYR A 48 -5.69 -7.59 -1.97
CA TYR A 48 -5.98 -8.61 -2.97
C TYR A 48 -5.91 -9.98 -2.32
N CYS A 49 -6.70 -10.92 -2.80
CA CYS A 49 -6.61 -12.31 -2.37
C CYS A 49 -6.65 -13.27 -3.56
N ALA A 50 -6.09 -14.45 -3.36
CA ALA A 50 -6.20 -15.55 -4.31
C ALA A 50 -6.45 -16.86 -3.56
N ALA A 51 -7.27 -17.73 -4.15
CA ALA A 51 -7.51 -19.07 -3.65
C ALA A 51 -6.40 -20.01 -4.15
N MET A 52 -5.63 -20.54 -3.22
CA MET A 52 -4.57 -21.50 -3.53
C MET A 52 -5.15 -22.91 -3.79
N SER A 53 -4.42 -23.75 -4.50
CA SER A 53 -4.85 -25.10 -4.87
C SER A 53 -5.25 -25.98 -3.69
N ASN A 54 -4.67 -25.75 -2.51
CA ASN A 54 -5.02 -26.45 -1.26
C ASN A 54 -6.26 -25.89 -0.55
N GLY A 55 -6.96 -24.96 -1.18
CA GLY A 55 -8.18 -24.34 -0.68
C GLY A 55 -8.00 -23.23 0.36
N SER A 56 -6.75 -22.85 0.68
CA SER A 56 -6.48 -21.65 1.47
C SER A 56 -6.68 -20.39 0.62
N ILE A 57 -7.08 -19.30 1.26
CA ILE A 57 -7.13 -17.96 0.63
C ILE A 57 -5.96 -17.17 1.16
N VAL A 58 -5.07 -16.73 0.27
CA VAL A 58 -3.88 -15.95 0.67
C VAL A 58 -4.07 -14.50 0.29
N VAL A 59 -3.95 -13.62 1.29
CA VAL A 59 -4.05 -12.18 1.13
C VAL A 59 -2.68 -11.59 0.81
N ASN A 60 -2.65 -10.70 -0.19
CA ASN A 60 -1.47 -9.92 -0.60
C ASN A 60 -0.20 -10.77 -0.80
N GLY A 61 -0.31 -11.85 -1.56
CA GLY A 61 0.78 -12.80 -1.84
C GLY A 61 2.01 -12.20 -2.52
N PHE A 62 1.95 -10.94 -2.95
CA PHE A 62 3.06 -10.20 -3.56
C PHE A 62 4.02 -9.56 -2.53
N PHE A 63 3.65 -9.40 -1.27
CA PHE A 63 4.48 -8.71 -0.28
C PHE A 63 5.88 -9.33 -0.08
N PRO A 64 6.05 -10.66 -0.02
CA PRO A 64 7.39 -11.22 0.12
C PRO A 64 8.33 -10.83 -1.02
N ALA A 65 7.84 -10.84 -2.26
CA ALA A 65 8.64 -10.43 -3.42
C ALA A 65 8.96 -8.93 -3.39
N MET A 66 8.00 -8.08 -3.01
CA MET A 66 8.25 -6.65 -2.82
C MET A 66 9.33 -6.42 -1.76
N ARG A 67 9.22 -7.08 -0.60
CA ARG A 67 10.22 -6.98 0.46
C ARG A 67 11.60 -7.45 -0.01
N ALA A 68 11.66 -8.57 -0.73
CA ALA A 68 12.91 -9.15 -1.21
C ALA A 68 13.68 -8.21 -2.14
N LYS A 69 13.00 -7.30 -2.86
CA LYS A 69 13.65 -6.27 -3.69
C LYS A 69 14.56 -5.33 -2.89
N PHE A 70 14.26 -5.12 -1.59
CA PHE A 70 15.00 -4.22 -0.72
C PHE A 70 15.90 -4.95 0.29
N THR A 71 15.62 -6.21 0.59
CA THR A 71 16.29 -6.96 1.66
C THR A 71 17.15 -8.12 1.18
N SER A 72 17.08 -8.48 -0.10
CA SER A 72 17.85 -9.60 -0.64
C SER A 72 19.29 -9.21 -0.91
N GLU A 73 20.21 -9.93 -0.30
CA GLU A 73 21.67 -9.79 -0.57
C GLU A 73 22.04 -10.18 -2.00
N LYS A 74 21.19 -10.96 -2.67
CA LYS A 74 21.38 -11.40 -4.06
C LYS A 74 21.08 -10.30 -5.09
N MET A 75 20.50 -9.18 -4.66
CA MET A 75 20.13 -8.07 -5.51
C MET A 75 21.04 -6.87 -5.23
N ALA A 76 21.24 -6.04 -6.24
CA ALA A 76 21.96 -4.78 -6.03
C ALA A 76 21.27 -3.95 -4.92
N PRO A 77 22.04 -3.25 -4.08
CA PRO A 77 21.48 -2.41 -3.03
C PRO A 77 20.45 -1.45 -3.61
N ARG A 78 19.24 -1.46 -3.05
CA ARG A 78 18.17 -0.55 -3.43
C ARG A 78 17.85 0.35 -2.24
N GLY A 79 17.73 1.62 -2.50
CA GLY A 79 17.31 2.61 -1.52
C GLY A 79 15.90 3.08 -1.77
N ILE A 80 15.34 3.74 -0.77
CA ILE A 80 14.13 4.51 -0.86
C ILE A 80 14.51 5.97 -0.69
N HIS A 81 14.18 6.80 -1.67
CA HIS A 81 14.25 8.24 -1.55
C HIS A 81 12.88 8.75 -1.12
N TRP A 82 12.86 9.58 -0.11
CA TRP A 82 11.63 10.14 0.41
C TRP A 82 11.71 11.66 0.45
N PHE A 83 10.54 12.28 0.31
CA PHE A 83 10.38 13.72 0.33
C PHE A 83 9.16 14.06 1.17
N VAL A 84 9.29 15.05 2.04
CA VAL A 84 8.15 15.78 2.57
C VAL A 84 7.86 16.89 1.60
N VAL A 85 6.64 16.93 1.09
CA VAL A 85 6.18 17.96 0.16
C VAL A 85 5.07 18.74 0.80
N ASP A 86 5.12 20.04 0.60
CA ASP A 86 4.11 21.00 1.05
C ASP A 86 3.61 21.78 -0.16
N TRP A 87 2.33 22.05 -0.21
CA TRP A 87 1.72 22.84 -1.28
C TRP A 87 0.44 23.51 -0.79
N ASP A 88 0.00 24.55 -1.49
CA ASP A 88 -1.26 25.22 -1.21
C ASP A 88 -2.43 24.36 -1.74
N GLU A 89 -3.26 23.85 -0.83
CA GLU A 89 -4.40 23.02 -1.17
C GLU A 89 -5.49 23.78 -1.93
N SER A 90 -5.50 25.13 -1.85
CA SER A 90 -6.39 25.96 -2.66
C SER A 90 -6.02 25.96 -4.15
N GLU A 91 -4.75 25.69 -4.48
CA GLU A 91 -4.25 25.59 -5.85
C GLU A 91 -4.34 24.14 -6.39
N THR A 92 -4.02 23.16 -5.53
CA THR A 92 -3.99 21.76 -5.92
C THR A 92 -4.56 20.88 -4.81
N SER A 93 -5.70 20.24 -5.05
CA SER A 93 -6.27 19.31 -4.10
C SER A 93 -5.39 18.08 -3.89
N TRP A 94 -5.49 17.42 -2.73
CA TRP A 94 -4.81 16.14 -2.48
C TRP A 94 -5.14 15.08 -3.52
N HIS A 95 -6.38 15.06 -3.96
CA HIS A 95 -6.82 14.16 -5.04
C HIS A 95 -6.08 14.44 -6.34
N THR A 96 -6.05 15.71 -6.78
CA THR A 96 -5.34 16.16 -8.00
C THR A 96 -3.86 15.84 -7.93
N PHE A 97 -3.20 16.13 -6.79
CA PHE A 97 -1.80 15.77 -6.60
C PHE A 97 -1.57 14.28 -6.83
N ARG A 98 -2.40 13.41 -6.26
CA ARG A 98 -2.26 11.95 -6.40
C ARG A 98 -2.60 11.43 -7.80
N THR A 99 -3.63 11.96 -8.43
CA THR A 99 -4.14 11.42 -9.70
C THR A 99 -3.44 12.00 -10.91
N GLU A 100 -3.07 13.27 -10.87
CA GLU A 100 -2.50 13.96 -12.02
C GLU A 100 -0.97 14.13 -11.90
N PHE A 101 -0.47 14.54 -10.74
CA PHE A 101 0.97 14.71 -10.56
C PHE A 101 1.68 13.35 -10.36
N ILE A 102 1.24 12.54 -9.39
CA ILE A 102 1.82 11.20 -9.15
C ILE A 102 1.39 10.23 -10.25
N GLY A 103 0.11 10.25 -10.60
CA GLY A 103 -0.50 9.38 -11.61
C GLY A 103 -1.13 8.11 -11.02
N ALA A 104 -1.97 7.47 -11.83
CA ALA A 104 -2.65 6.24 -11.45
C ALA A 104 -1.69 5.16 -10.96
N THR A 105 -2.13 4.33 -9.99
CA THR A 105 -1.34 3.21 -9.43
C THR A 105 -0.86 2.25 -10.51
N ASP A 106 -1.68 2.00 -11.52
CA ASP A 106 -1.26 1.32 -12.73
C ASP A 106 -0.67 2.35 -13.71
N PRO A 107 0.66 2.34 -13.94
CA PRO A 107 1.30 3.31 -14.81
C PRO A 107 0.84 3.27 -16.27
N THR A 108 0.16 2.19 -16.69
CA THR A 108 -0.43 2.12 -18.04
C THR A 108 -1.63 3.05 -18.20
N LYS A 109 -2.25 3.43 -17.08
CA LYS A 109 -3.39 4.33 -17.00
C LYS A 109 -3.02 5.73 -16.53
N ALA A 110 -1.76 5.93 -16.16
CA ALA A 110 -1.26 7.22 -15.69
C ALA A 110 -1.11 8.22 -16.83
N GLY A 111 -1.43 9.47 -16.58
CA GLY A 111 -1.22 10.55 -17.55
C GLY A 111 0.26 10.66 -17.95
N PRO A 112 0.57 11.01 -19.22
CA PRO A 112 1.94 11.00 -19.72
C PRO A 112 2.87 12.00 -19.03
N HIS A 113 2.31 13.02 -18.39
CA HIS A 113 3.04 14.05 -17.63
C HIS A 113 3.11 13.77 -16.13
N SER A 114 2.40 12.74 -15.66
CA SER A 114 2.52 12.32 -14.26
C SER A 114 3.85 11.61 -14.03
N VAL A 115 4.29 11.55 -12.76
CA VAL A 115 5.55 10.88 -12.38
C VAL A 115 5.54 9.41 -12.86
N ARG A 116 4.47 8.67 -12.58
CA ARG A 116 4.36 7.25 -12.99
C ARG A 116 4.27 7.07 -14.50
N GLY A 117 3.55 7.94 -15.20
CA GLY A 117 3.47 7.92 -16.67
C GLY A 117 4.81 8.21 -17.31
N HIS A 118 5.53 9.22 -16.79
CA HIS A 118 6.87 9.58 -17.26
C HIS A 118 7.89 8.44 -17.02
N MET A 119 7.90 7.87 -15.83
CA MET A 119 8.76 6.72 -15.52
C MET A 119 8.48 5.52 -16.44
N ARG A 120 7.20 5.23 -16.68
CA ARG A 120 6.83 4.13 -17.58
C ARG A 120 7.26 4.40 -19.02
N LYS A 121 7.10 5.62 -19.52
CA LYS A 121 7.48 5.99 -20.87
C LYS A 121 9.00 5.88 -21.08
N ASN A 122 9.75 6.33 -20.09
CA ASN A 122 11.20 6.50 -20.20
C ASN A 122 11.98 5.46 -19.36
N TRP A 123 11.38 4.32 -19.06
CA TRP A 123 11.95 3.33 -18.13
C TRP A 123 13.37 2.87 -18.47
N LYS A 124 13.73 2.85 -19.75
CA LYS A 124 15.09 2.50 -20.21
C LYS A 124 16.11 3.60 -19.88
N GLU A 125 15.70 4.87 -19.94
CA GLU A 125 16.54 6.01 -19.58
C GLU A 125 16.83 6.06 -18.08
N PHE A 126 15.91 5.50 -17.25
CA PHE A 126 16.09 5.32 -15.83
C PHE A 126 16.82 4.01 -15.46
N ASP A 127 17.36 3.30 -16.43
CA ASP A 127 18.06 2.03 -16.23
C ASP A 127 17.23 0.98 -15.44
N LEU A 128 15.93 0.99 -15.64
CA LEU A 128 15.04 0.01 -15.01
C LEU A 128 15.10 -1.30 -15.80
N SER A 129 15.04 -2.43 -15.11
CA SER A 129 15.08 -3.76 -15.72
C SER A 129 13.83 -4.07 -16.57
N HIS A 130 12.72 -3.40 -16.29
CA HIS A 130 11.45 -3.54 -17.02
C HIS A 130 10.58 -2.28 -16.83
N ALA A 131 9.61 -2.12 -17.71
CA ALA A 131 8.67 -1.02 -17.59
C ALA A 131 7.82 -1.14 -16.31
N PRO A 132 7.63 -0.06 -15.56
CA PRO A 132 6.78 -0.05 -14.36
C PRO A 132 5.38 -0.62 -14.60
N SER A 133 4.86 -1.31 -13.59
CA SER A 133 3.55 -1.98 -13.60
C SER A 133 2.74 -1.60 -12.36
N GLY A 134 1.48 -2.02 -12.28
CA GLY A 134 0.63 -1.72 -11.13
C GLY A 134 1.16 -2.21 -9.78
N SER A 135 1.99 -3.25 -9.78
CA SER A 135 2.62 -3.78 -8.56
C SER A 135 4.08 -3.35 -8.37
N ASP A 136 4.66 -2.70 -9.37
CA ASP A 136 6.04 -2.22 -9.35
C ASP A 136 6.09 -0.87 -10.08
N ASN A 137 5.53 0.15 -9.45
CA ASN A 137 5.33 1.47 -10.06
C ASN A 137 6.36 2.51 -9.61
N GLY A 138 7.25 2.13 -8.70
CA GLY A 138 8.41 2.93 -8.28
C GLY A 138 8.08 4.13 -7.38
N VAL A 139 6.82 4.48 -7.18
CA VAL A 139 6.43 5.68 -6.42
C VAL A 139 5.28 5.38 -5.47
N HIS A 140 5.44 5.75 -4.22
CA HIS A 140 4.38 5.85 -3.23
C HIS A 140 4.05 7.32 -2.96
N ALA A 141 2.81 7.62 -2.71
CA ALA A 141 2.37 8.91 -2.18
C ALA A 141 1.23 8.66 -1.18
N SER A 142 1.32 9.29 -0.03
CA SER A 142 0.32 9.17 1.04
C SER A 142 -1.09 9.42 0.50
N ALA A 143 -2.06 8.61 0.93
CA ALA A 143 -3.42 8.69 0.42
C ALA A 143 -4.20 9.91 0.93
N SER A 144 -3.77 10.46 2.07
CA SER A 144 -4.42 11.59 2.73
C SER A 144 -3.44 12.34 3.63
N PRO A 145 -3.78 13.55 4.11
CA PRO A 145 -3.01 14.26 5.12
C PRO A 145 -2.79 13.44 6.40
N VAL A 146 -3.79 12.63 6.78
CA VAL A 146 -3.71 11.77 7.97
C VAL A 146 -2.70 10.65 7.77
N GLU A 147 -2.71 10.00 6.59
CA GLU A 147 -1.71 8.99 6.26
C GLU A 147 -0.32 9.59 6.17
N ALA A 148 -0.17 10.78 5.58
CA ALA A 148 1.11 11.48 5.54
C ALA A 148 1.65 11.76 6.95
N ALA A 149 0.81 12.25 7.86
CA ALA A 149 1.21 12.47 9.24
C ALA A 149 1.64 11.18 9.95
N TYR A 150 0.94 10.07 9.69
CA TYR A 150 1.32 8.77 10.21
C TYR A 150 2.66 8.28 9.63
N GLU A 151 2.84 8.38 8.32
CA GLU A 151 4.07 7.96 7.65
C GLU A 151 5.27 8.80 8.08
N ILE A 152 5.10 10.10 8.26
CA ILE A 152 6.12 10.99 8.81
C ILE A 152 6.46 10.60 10.25
N GLY A 153 5.49 10.48 11.13
CA GLY A 153 5.71 10.28 12.55
C GLY A 153 6.10 8.85 12.96
N HIS A 154 5.78 7.82 12.14
CA HIS A 154 5.94 6.43 12.55
C HIS A 154 6.68 5.52 11.56
N VAL A 155 6.69 5.84 10.28
CA VAL A 155 7.19 4.93 9.27
C VAL A 155 8.54 5.39 8.72
N TRP A 156 8.56 6.54 8.06
CA TRP A 156 9.72 6.96 7.28
C TRP A 156 10.67 7.88 8.05
N LEU A 157 10.14 8.75 8.88
CA LEU A 157 10.86 9.88 9.45
C LEU A 157 10.83 9.88 10.98
N ALA A 158 10.27 8.86 11.59
CA ALA A 158 10.28 8.70 13.04
C ALA A 158 11.71 8.90 13.57
N ASN A 159 11.88 9.86 14.47
CA ASN A 159 13.16 10.29 15.04
C ASN A 159 14.12 11.04 14.10
N ILE A 160 13.73 11.38 12.88
CA ILE A 160 14.57 12.14 11.94
C ILE A 160 14.08 13.59 11.82
N ILE A 161 12.78 13.81 11.60
CA ILE A 161 12.21 15.14 11.36
C ILE A 161 11.37 15.62 12.55
N GLY A 162 10.84 14.71 13.34
CA GLY A 162 9.97 15.02 14.46
C GLY A 162 9.07 13.87 14.86
N THR A 163 8.09 14.20 15.66
CA THR A 163 7.06 13.27 16.14
C THR A 163 5.75 13.52 15.39
N LEU A 164 4.78 12.66 15.61
CA LEU A 164 3.42 12.86 15.10
C LEU A 164 2.83 14.20 15.56
N GLU A 165 3.15 14.60 16.78
CA GLU A 165 2.69 15.83 17.42
C GLU A 165 3.20 17.09 16.72
N ASP A 166 4.28 17.00 15.98
CA ASP A 166 4.87 18.10 15.22
C ASP A 166 4.22 18.28 13.84
N THR A 167 3.34 17.36 13.43
CA THR A 167 2.67 17.45 12.14
C THR A 167 1.53 18.45 12.12
N ASP A 168 1.31 19.12 10.99
CA ASP A 168 0.20 20.06 10.81
C ASP A 168 -1.17 19.43 11.08
N VAL A 169 -1.33 18.17 10.73
CA VAL A 169 -2.56 17.40 11.00
C VAL A 169 -2.82 17.34 12.51
N TRP A 170 -1.81 17.03 13.31
CA TRP A 170 -1.94 17.01 14.76
C TRP A 170 -2.28 18.39 15.30
N VAL A 171 -1.48 19.40 14.94
CA VAL A 171 -1.66 20.76 15.40
C VAL A 171 -3.06 21.29 15.04
N HIS A 172 -3.52 21.02 13.83
CA HIS A 172 -4.85 21.45 13.37
C HIS A 172 -5.98 20.73 14.11
N ALA A 173 -5.87 19.42 14.32
CA ALA A 173 -6.84 18.64 15.08
C ALA A 173 -6.94 19.10 16.54
N LYS A 174 -5.79 19.41 17.18
CA LYS A 174 -5.74 19.97 18.54
C LYS A 174 -6.42 21.33 18.62
N ARG A 175 -6.18 22.21 17.67
CA ARG A 175 -6.85 23.53 17.59
C ARG A 175 -8.37 23.41 17.46
N ARG A 176 -8.86 22.31 16.88
CA ARG A 176 -10.30 21.99 16.79
C ARG A 176 -10.85 21.26 18.01
N GLY A 177 -10.07 21.09 19.06
CA GLY A 177 -10.50 20.52 20.33
C GLY A 177 -10.51 18.98 20.38
N LEU A 178 -9.89 18.30 19.40
CA LEU A 178 -9.80 16.85 19.43
C LEU A 178 -8.83 16.37 20.50
N SER A 179 -9.18 15.27 21.17
CA SER A 179 -8.32 14.63 22.17
C SER A 179 -7.15 13.89 21.51
N ASP A 180 -6.04 13.73 22.22
CA ASP A 180 -4.89 12.94 21.76
C ASP A 180 -5.29 11.50 21.43
N SER A 181 -6.16 10.92 22.27
CA SER A 181 -6.67 9.57 22.04
C SER A 181 -7.48 9.45 20.74
N SER A 182 -8.29 10.45 20.42
CA SER A 182 -9.06 10.49 19.17
C SER A 182 -8.13 10.59 17.96
N ILE A 183 -7.14 11.50 18.01
CA ILE A 183 -6.19 11.67 16.91
C ILE A 183 -5.37 10.39 16.72
N ARG A 184 -4.84 9.82 17.80
CA ARG A 184 -4.07 8.57 17.73
C ARG A 184 -4.91 7.40 17.22
N SER A 185 -6.22 7.35 17.51
CA SER A 185 -7.09 6.29 17.00
C SER A 185 -7.25 6.31 15.48
N TRP A 186 -7.14 7.49 14.84
CA TRP A 186 -7.15 7.59 13.36
C TRP A 186 -5.88 7.05 12.72
N LEU A 187 -4.80 7.04 13.48
CA LEU A 187 -3.46 6.67 13.03
C LEU A 187 -3.12 5.21 13.38
N THR A 188 -3.84 4.62 14.32
CA THR A 188 -3.79 3.18 14.50
C THR A 188 -4.56 2.57 13.34
N ASN A 189 -3.91 1.63 12.65
CA ASN A 189 -4.56 0.80 11.65
C ASN A 189 -5.69 0.04 12.36
N VAL A 190 -6.84 0.68 12.46
CA VAL A 190 -8.03 0.09 13.07
C VAL A 190 -8.30 -1.14 12.23
N GLN A 191 -8.04 -2.31 12.82
CA GLN A 191 -8.60 -3.56 12.31
C GLN A 191 -10.08 -3.25 12.08
N PRO A 192 -10.62 -3.43 10.89
CA PRO A 192 -12.03 -3.20 10.68
C PRO A 192 -12.73 -4.03 11.76
N HIS A 193 -13.34 -3.35 12.73
CA HIS A 193 -14.33 -4.00 13.55
C HIS A 193 -15.25 -4.71 12.58
N GLU A 194 -15.75 -5.88 12.91
CA GLU A 194 -16.66 -6.74 12.16
C GLU A 194 -17.88 -5.99 11.56
N THR A 195 -17.64 -4.81 11.06
CA THR A 195 -18.57 -4.06 10.26
C THR A 195 -18.68 -4.78 8.94
N SER A 196 -19.84 -5.33 8.75
CA SER A 196 -20.31 -6.04 7.58
C SER A 196 -19.58 -5.60 6.29
N PHE A 197 -19.21 -6.54 5.46
CA PHE A 197 -18.69 -6.35 4.11
C PHE A 197 -19.53 -5.38 3.26
N ASP A 198 -20.77 -5.13 3.63
CA ASP A 198 -21.72 -4.19 3.04
C ASP A 198 -21.24 -2.73 3.12
N SER A 199 -20.38 -2.38 4.09
CA SER A 199 -19.81 -1.02 4.17
C SER A 199 -18.65 -0.78 3.20
N CYS A 200 -18.03 -1.83 2.67
CA CYS A 200 -16.93 -1.70 1.71
C CYS A 200 -17.40 -1.45 0.28
N GLU A 201 -18.63 -1.81 -0.06
CA GLU A 201 -19.19 -1.56 -1.40
C GLU A 201 -19.43 -0.07 -1.66
N HIS A 202 -19.67 0.72 -0.61
CA HIS A 202 -19.95 2.16 -0.73
C HIS A 202 -18.71 3.07 -0.77
N GLN A 203 -17.52 2.56 -0.48
CA GLN A 203 -16.28 3.35 -0.56
C GLN A 203 -15.62 3.37 -1.94
N ASN A 204 -16.18 2.68 -2.92
CA ASN A 204 -15.67 2.68 -4.30
C ASN A 204 -16.24 3.81 -5.19
N LEU A 205 -16.94 4.80 -4.65
CA LEU A 205 -17.63 5.85 -5.39
C LEU A 205 -17.19 7.29 -5.05
N THR A 206 -15.95 7.48 -4.63
CA THR A 206 -15.37 8.86 -4.67
C THR A 206 -13.88 8.80 -4.99
#